data_c46d8895380ed5ec053da718b8a56eb5
#
_entry.id   c46d8895380ed5ec053da718b8a56eb5
#
_cell.length_a   1.000
_cell.length_b   1.000
_cell.length_c   1.000
_cell.angle_alpha   90.00
_cell.angle_beta   90.00
_cell.angle_gamma   90.00
#
_symmetry.space_group_name_H-M   'P 1'
#
loop_
_entity.id
_entity.type
_entity.pdbx_description
1 polymer ?
#
loop_
_entity_poly.entity_id
_entity_poly.type
_entity_poly.pdbx_seq_one_letter_code
_entity_poly.pdbx_strand_id
1 'polypeptide(L)'
;MKKYTIKDLPEKSARARLLNVPVSMKDSINVCNFLQGMKLKEAEEYLESVIRKEKAIPYRRFLDSISHRPGMGPGRYPVKVSKYVLELLKNVEANAENKNLDTDKLVIYSLLVKKGETIKKYMPRAYGRATPFFKERVHFEVIVK
;
A
#
# COMPACT_ATOMS: atom_id res chain seq x y z
N MET A 1 -1.25 -17.53 -14.01
CA MET A 1 -2.00 -16.46 -13.31
C MET A 1 -1.61 -16.47 -11.82
N LYS A 2 -1.08 -15.36 -11.25
CA LYS A 2 -0.71 -15.33 -9.83
C LYS A 2 -2.01 -15.37 -9.00
N LYS A 3 -2.15 -16.35 -8.11
CA LYS A 3 -3.34 -16.51 -7.25
C LYS A 3 -3.31 -15.50 -6.10
N TYR A 4 -4.48 -15.11 -5.58
CA TYR A 4 -4.57 -14.34 -4.33
C TYR A 4 -3.98 -15.12 -3.16
N THR A 5 -3.47 -14.40 -2.15
CA THR A 5 -2.85 -15.00 -0.96
C THR A 5 -3.88 -15.64 -0.06
N ILE A 6 -4.94 -14.89 0.23
CA ILE A 6 -6.04 -15.37 1.07
C ILE A 6 -7.03 -16.11 0.17
N LYS A 7 -7.25 -17.38 0.48
CA LYS A 7 -8.19 -18.25 -0.25
C LYS A 7 -9.57 -18.23 0.38
N ASP A 8 -9.63 -18.25 1.70
CA ASP A 8 -10.87 -18.26 2.47
C ASP A 8 -11.36 -16.82 2.62
N LEU A 9 -12.40 -16.48 1.86
CA LEU A 9 -13.01 -15.16 1.83
C LEU A 9 -14.25 -15.13 2.71
N PRO A 10 -14.50 -14.03 3.44
CA PRO A 10 -15.79 -13.79 4.06
C PRO A 10 -16.92 -13.83 3.02
N GLU A 11 -18.10 -14.32 3.39
CA GLU A 11 -19.23 -14.48 2.45
C GLU A 11 -19.62 -13.19 1.74
N LYS A 12 -19.62 -12.06 2.44
CA LYS A 12 -19.91 -10.73 1.90
C LYS A 12 -18.62 -9.92 1.79
N SER A 13 -17.81 -10.21 0.78
CA SER A 13 -16.54 -9.51 0.58
C SER A 13 -16.24 -9.17 -0.87
N ALA A 14 -15.55 -8.07 -1.08
CA ALA A 14 -14.94 -7.73 -2.36
C ALA A 14 -13.41 -7.72 -2.25
N ARG A 15 -12.75 -7.95 -3.37
CA ARG A 15 -11.28 -7.98 -3.44
C ARG A 15 -10.77 -7.31 -4.70
N ALA A 16 -9.61 -6.70 -4.57
CA ALA A 16 -8.85 -6.16 -5.71
C ALA A 16 -7.36 -6.38 -5.49
N ARG A 17 -6.58 -6.21 -6.55
CA ARG A 17 -5.11 -6.27 -6.49
C ARG A 17 -4.46 -5.39 -7.53
N LEU A 18 -3.29 -4.85 -7.17
CA LEU A 18 -2.37 -4.20 -8.11
C LEU A 18 -1.08 -5.01 -8.18
N LEU A 19 -0.58 -5.23 -9.39
CA LEU A 19 0.62 -6.03 -9.63
C LEU A 19 1.77 -5.15 -10.12
N ASN A 20 3.00 -5.47 -9.66
CA ASN A 20 4.25 -4.87 -10.13
C ASN A 20 4.31 -3.33 -10.01
N VAL A 21 3.79 -2.80 -8.91
CA VAL A 21 3.80 -1.36 -8.63
C VAL A 21 5.21 -0.89 -8.28
N PRO A 22 5.75 0.20 -8.88
CA PRO A 22 7.11 0.66 -8.65
C PRO A 22 7.22 1.56 -7.41
N VAL A 23 6.98 1.00 -6.23
CA VAL A 23 7.03 1.67 -4.93
C VAL A 23 7.89 0.93 -3.92
N SER A 24 8.28 1.63 -2.84
CA SER A 24 9.07 1.06 -1.73
C SER A 24 8.28 0.02 -0.95
N MET A 25 8.85 -1.17 -0.76
CA MET A 25 8.27 -2.22 0.08
C MET A 25 8.13 -1.78 1.55
N LYS A 26 9.14 -1.08 2.09
CA LYS A 26 9.15 -0.61 3.48
C LYS A 26 8.03 0.39 3.75
N ASP A 27 7.86 1.36 2.88
CA ASP A 27 6.78 2.36 3.00
C ASP A 27 5.41 1.70 2.80
N SER A 28 5.29 0.79 1.85
CA SER A 28 4.05 0.07 1.57
C SER A 28 3.56 -0.75 2.75
N ILE A 29 4.46 -1.44 3.47
CA ILE A 29 4.11 -2.21 4.67
C ILE A 29 3.52 -1.30 5.76
N ASN A 30 4.13 -0.14 6.00
CA ASN A 30 3.64 0.78 7.02
C ASN A 30 2.27 1.40 6.65
N VAL A 31 2.08 1.78 5.38
CA VAL A 31 0.78 2.28 4.89
C VAL A 31 -0.31 1.21 5.04
N CYS A 32 -0.06 -0.01 4.60
CA CYS A 32 -1.04 -1.08 4.64
C CYS A 32 -1.41 -1.48 6.07
N ASN A 33 -0.42 -1.59 6.96
CA ASN A 33 -0.67 -1.89 8.38
C ASN A 33 -1.47 -0.80 9.08
N PHE A 34 -1.31 0.45 8.67
CA PHE A 34 -2.04 1.58 9.24
C PHE A 34 -3.51 1.60 8.79
N LEU A 35 -3.77 1.31 7.52
CA LEU A 35 -5.13 1.35 6.95
C LEU A 35 -5.97 0.12 7.29
N GLN A 36 -5.35 -0.99 7.66
CA GLN A 36 -6.08 -2.21 7.98
C GLN A 36 -7.02 -2.01 9.19
N GLY A 37 -8.28 -2.38 9.04
CA GLY A 37 -9.33 -2.21 10.04
C GLY A 37 -10.07 -0.86 9.97
N MET A 38 -9.67 0.06 9.09
CA MET A 38 -10.39 1.33 8.86
C MET A 38 -11.57 1.14 7.92
N LYS A 39 -12.57 2.01 8.01
CA LYS A 39 -13.63 2.10 7.00
C LYS A 39 -13.05 2.58 5.67
N LEU A 40 -13.61 2.10 4.57
CA LEU A 40 -13.09 2.38 3.23
C LEU A 40 -13.02 3.89 2.97
N LYS A 41 -14.11 4.62 3.19
CA LYS A 41 -14.19 6.08 2.97
C LYS A 41 -13.21 6.87 3.85
N GLU A 42 -13.09 6.51 5.13
CA GLU A 42 -12.13 7.14 6.06
C GLU A 42 -10.67 6.92 5.59
N ALA A 43 -10.38 5.73 5.06
CA ALA A 43 -9.05 5.40 4.52
C ALA A 43 -8.74 6.23 3.26
N GLU A 44 -9.71 6.45 2.39
CA GLU A 44 -9.55 7.27 1.18
C GLU A 44 -9.28 8.74 1.54
N GLU A 45 -10.11 9.33 2.40
CA GLU A 45 -9.93 10.71 2.88
C GLU A 45 -8.56 10.90 3.58
N TYR A 46 -8.16 9.91 4.38
CA TYR A 46 -6.85 9.94 5.03
C TYR A 46 -5.71 9.92 4.03
N LEU A 47 -5.78 9.04 3.02
CA LEU A 47 -4.77 8.96 1.96
C LEU A 47 -4.68 10.24 1.13
N GLU A 48 -5.80 10.90 0.86
CA GLU A 48 -5.81 12.19 0.19
C GLU A 48 -5.11 13.27 1.02
N SER A 49 -5.36 13.30 2.33
CA SER A 49 -4.67 14.21 3.25
C SER A 49 -3.16 13.93 3.29
N VAL A 50 -2.73 12.66 3.18
CA VAL A 50 -1.32 12.28 3.08
C VAL A 50 -0.71 12.76 1.75
N ILE A 51 -1.44 12.66 0.65
CA ILE A 51 -1.00 13.13 -0.66
C ILE A 51 -0.80 14.65 -0.65
N ARG A 52 -1.68 15.39 0.03
CA ARG A 52 -1.54 16.85 0.27
C ARG A 52 -0.48 17.18 1.32
N LYS A 53 0.09 16.17 1.99
CA LYS A 53 1.06 16.30 3.09
C LYS A 53 0.53 17.00 4.35
N GLU A 54 -0.76 16.97 4.58
CA GLU A 54 -1.42 17.50 5.76
C GLU A 54 -1.30 16.53 6.94
N LYS A 55 -1.51 15.23 6.69
CA LYS A 55 -1.42 14.16 7.69
C LYS A 55 -0.30 13.18 7.36
N ALA A 56 0.52 12.84 8.36
CA ALA A 56 1.58 11.83 8.20
C ALA A 56 1.04 10.43 8.53
N ILE A 57 1.67 9.39 7.98
CA ILE A 57 1.41 8.00 8.36
C ILE A 57 2.43 7.61 9.44
N PRO A 58 1.99 7.08 10.60
CA PRO A 58 2.88 6.57 11.62
C PRO A 58 3.62 5.33 11.13
N TYR A 59 4.93 5.31 11.31
CA TYR A 59 5.75 4.17 10.98
C TYR A 59 6.02 3.35 12.24
N ARG A 60 5.74 2.04 12.17
CA ARG A 60 6.00 1.08 13.26
C ARG A 60 7.08 0.07 12.91
N ARG A 61 7.48 -0.01 11.63
CA ARG A 61 8.53 -0.89 11.13
C ARG A 61 9.50 -0.11 10.27
N PHE A 62 10.77 -0.54 10.24
CA PHE A 62 11.85 0.10 9.48
C PHE A 62 12.04 1.57 9.91
N LEU A 63 12.30 1.76 11.21
CA LEU A 63 12.32 3.07 11.86
C LEU A 63 13.61 3.86 11.67
N ASP A 64 14.64 3.23 11.09
CA ASP A 64 15.95 3.86 10.91
C ASP A 64 15.85 5.18 10.14
N SER A 65 16.37 6.25 10.71
CA SER A 65 16.42 7.59 10.11
C SER A 65 15.05 8.19 9.76
N ILE A 66 14.02 7.88 10.57
CA ILE A 66 12.68 8.48 10.41
C ILE A 66 12.50 9.61 11.42
N SER A 67 12.15 10.79 10.91
CA SER A 67 11.85 11.96 11.74
C SER A 67 10.57 11.76 12.54
N HIS A 68 10.56 12.24 13.77
CA HIS A 68 9.36 12.28 14.60
C HIS A 68 8.40 13.37 14.11
N ARG A 69 7.12 13.13 14.29
CA ARG A 69 6.04 14.07 14.00
C ARG A 69 5.26 14.38 15.27
N PRO A 70 4.75 15.61 15.44
CA PRO A 70 3.96 15.96 16.61
C PRO A 70 2.79 15.00 16.79
N GLY A 71 2.60 14.49 18.02
CA GLY A 71 1.50 13.62 18.38
C GLY A 71 1.52 12.17 17.90
N MET A 72 2.51 11.73 17.10
CA MET A 72 2.53 10.35 16.59
C MET A 72 3.88 9.63 16.65
N GLY A 73 4.98 10.32 16.95
CA GLY A 73 6.33 9.74 16.89
C GLY A 73 6.87 9.61 15.46
N PRO A 74 7.57 8.51 15.09
CA PRO A 74 8.13 8.36 13.74
C PRO A 74 7.03 8.38 12.67
N GLY A 75 7.11 9.28 11.70
CA GLY A 75 6.11 9.40 10.66
C GLY A 75 6.65 10.01 9.36
N ARG A 76 6.13 9.55 8.24
CA ARG A 76 6.44 10.04 6.90
C ARG A 76 5.19 10.31 6.08
N TYR A 77 5.40 10.96 4.94
CA TYR A 77 4.36 11.22 3.92
C TYR A 77 4.68 10.39 2.67
N PRO A 78 4.29 9.11 2.62
CA PRO A 78 4.57 8.23 1.49
C PRO A 78 3.64 8.50 0.31
N VAL A 79 3.70 9.72 -0.27
CA VAL A 79 2.79 10.21 -1.33
C VAL A 79 2.65 9.24 -2.49
N LYS A 80 3.78 8.67 -2.96
CA LYS A 80 3.74 7.75 -4.10
C LYS A 80 2.97 6.47 -3.79
N VAL A 81 3.18 5.88 -2.62
CA VAL A 81 2.47 4.68 -2.19
C VAL A 81 0.99 4.99 -2.00
N SER A 82 0.66 6.13 -1.35
CA SER A 82 -0.71 6.56 -1.10
C SER A 82 -1.53 6.71 -2.37
N LYS A 83 -0.95 7.24 -3.46
CA LYS A 83 -1.64 7.34 -4.76
C LYS A 83 -2.04 5.97 -5.31
N TYR A 84 -1.14 4.98 -5.29
CA TYR A 84 -1.45 3.63 -5.79
C TYR A 84 -2.42 2.86 -4.88
N VAL A 85 -2.31 3.06 -3.55
CA VAL A 85 -3.25 2.44 -2.63
C VAL A 85 -4.64 3.06 -2.79
N LEU A 86 -4.75 4.38 -3.00
CA LEU A 86 -6.02 5.05 -3.31
C LEU A 86 -6.67 4.48 -4.58
N GLU A 87 -5.89 4.30 -5.65
CA GLU A 87 -6.36 3.65 -6.88
C GLU A 87 -6.87 2.21 -6.60
N LEU A 88 -6.15 1.45 -5.75
CA LEU A 88 -6.57 0.12 -5.35
C LEU A 88 -7.89 0.12 -4.55
N LEU A 89 -8.09 1.10 -3.64
CA LEU A 89 -9.32 1.23 -2.87
C LEU A 89 -10.52 1.56 -3.77
N LYS A 90 -10.38 2.49 -4.72
CA LYS A 90 -11.41 2.77 -5.73
C LYS A 90 -11.77 1.55 -6.57
N ASN A 91 -10.78 0.75 -6.95
CA ASN A 91 -11.03 -0.50 -7.68
C ASN A 91 -11.79 -1.54 -6.84
N VAL A 92 -11.51 -1.65 -5.54
CA VAL A 92 -12.26 -2.57 -4.68
C VAL A 92 -13.66 -2.08 -4.37
N GLU A 93 -13.86 -0.75 -4.27
CA GLU A 93 -15.18 -0.13 -4.14
C GLU A 93 -16.07 -0.48 -5.33
N ALA A 94 -15.61 -0.26 -6.56
CA ALA A 94 -16.34 -0.64 -7.77
C ALA A 94 -16.63 -2.16 -7.82
N ASN A 95 -15.70 -3.00 -7.36
CA ASN A 95 -15.94 -4.44 -7.26
C ASN A 95 -16.98 -4.80 -6.19
N ALA A 96 -17.09 -4.02 -5.12
CA ALA A 96 -18.09 -4.20 -4.07
C ALA A 96 -19.48 -3.78 -4.58
N GLU A 97 -19.58 -2.66 -5.29
CA GLU A 97 -20.82 -2.21 -5.97
C GLU A 97 -21.33 -3.27 -6.93
N ASN A 98 -20.48 -3.84 -7.77
CA ASN A 98 -20.85 -4.94 -8.69
C ASN A 98 -21.36 -6.20 -7.97
N LYS A 99 -21.07 -6.34 -6.68
CA LYS A 99 -21.58 -7.42 -5.81
C LYS A 99 -22.79 -6.98 -4.98
N ASN A 100 -23.34 -5.79 -5.21
CA ASN A 100 -24.41 -5.19 -4.44
C ASN A 100 -24.13 -5.12 -2.93
N LEU A 101 -22.89 -4.82 -2.55
CA LEU A 101 -22.49 -4.58 -1.17
C LEU A 101 -22.69 -3.09 -0.84
N ASP A 102 -23.06 -2.81 0.41
CA ASP A 102 -23.22 -1.44 0.93
C ASP A 102 -21.84 -0.78 1.12
N THR A 103 -21.48 0.11 0.20
CA THR A 103 -20.15 0.77 0.17
C THR A 103 -19.87 1.62 1.40
N ASP A 104 -20.91 2.17 2.05
CA ASP A 104 -20.77 3.04 3.22
C ASP A 104 -20.30 2.28 4.48
N LYS A 105 -20.56 0.97 4.53
CA LYS A 105 -20.23 0.13 5.68
C LYS A 105 -18.96 -0.70 5.49
N LEU A 106 -18.36 -0.66 4.31
CA LEU A 106 -17.19 -1.47 4.01
C LEU A 106 -16.00 -1.13 4.92
N VAL A 107 -15.39 -2.16 5.47
CA VAL A 107 -14.18 -2.09 6.28
C VAL A 107 -13.05 -2.85 5.57
N ILE A 108 -11.85 -2.30 5.62
CA ILE A 108 -10.65 -2.95 5.09
C ILE A 108 -10.29 -4.14 6.01
N TYR A 109 -10.74 -5.33 5.62
CA TYR A 109 -10.50 -6.56 6.37
C TYR A 109 -9.03 -6.96 6.31
N SER A 110 -8.44 -6.92 5.14
CA SER A 110 -7.03 -7.26 4.95
C SER A 110 -6.42 -6.45 3.79
N LEU A 111 -5.27 -5.85 4.03
CA LEU A 111 -4.49 -5.13 3.04
C LEU A 111 -3.05 -5.65 3.08
N LEU A 112 -2.69 -6.47 2.10
CA LEU A 112 -1.43 -7.19 2.03
C LEU A 112 -0.49 -6.59 1.00
N VAL A 113 0.79 -6.61 1.33
CA VAL A 113 1.90 -6.22 0.45
C VAL A 113 2.82 -7.42 0.23
N LYS A 114 3.16 -7.68 -1.01
CA LYS A 114 4.12 -8.72 -1.40
C LYS A 114 5.23 -8.15 -2.25
N LYS A 115 6.41 -8.74 -2.15
CA LYS A 115 7.51 -8.44 -3.05
C LYS A 115 7.16 -8.90 -4.47
N GLY A 116 7.29 -7.97 -5.42
CA GLY A 116 7.12 -8.23 -6.84
C GLY A 116 8.44 -8.56 -7.53
N GLU A 117 8.51 -8.26 -8.82
CA GLU A 117 9.72 -8.40 -9.61
C GLU A 117 10.77 -7.37 -9.21
N THR A 118 12.03 -7.79 -9.19
CA THR A 118 13.16 -6.89 -9.02
C THR A 118 13.84 -6.70 -10.37
N ILE A 119 13.81 -5.46 -10.88
CA ILE A 119 14.53 -5.10 -12.11
C ILE A 119 15.99 -4.89 -11.74
N LYS A 120 16.85 -5.82 -12.16
CA LYS A 120 18.29 -5.74 -11.94
C LYS A 120 18.90 -4.74 -12.91
N LYS A 121 19.51 -3.68 -12.36
CA LYS A 121 20.28 -2.67 -13.08
C LYS A 121 21.61 -2.48 -12.38
N TYR A 122 22.60 -2.02 -13.14
CA TYR A 122 23.92 -1.74 -12.62
C TYR A 122 24.30 -0.30 -12.98
N MET A 123 25.01 0.34 -12.08
CA MET A 123 25.54 1.68 -12.26
C MET A 123 27.05 1.60 -12.42
N PRO A 124 27.65 2.14 -13.50
CA PRO A 124 29.09 2.17 -13.68
C PRO A 124 29.74 3.05 -12.59
N ARG A 125 30.88 2.64 -12.11
CA ARG A 125 31.69 3.31 -11.09
C ARG A 125 33.15 3.46 -11.58
N ALA A 126 33.96 4.17 -10.78
CA ALA A 126 35.38 4.33 -11.04
C ALA A 126 36.12 2.97 -11.15
N TYR A 127 37.25 2.96 -11.83
CA TYR A 127 38.08 1.76 -12.06
C TYR A 127 37.37 0.60 -12.76
N GLY A 128 36.45 0.87 -13.68
CA GLY A 128 35.75 -0.17 -14.44
C GLY A 128 34.82 -1.06 -13.63
N ARG A 129 34.50 -0.68 -12.36
CA ARG A 129 33.56 -1.44 -11.51
C ARG A 129 32.11 -1.05 -11.81
N ALA A 130 31.19 -1.94 -11.48
CA ALA A 130 29.74 -1.68 -11.52
C ALA A 130 29.11 -2.02 -10.18
N THR A 131 28.19 -1.18 -9.67
CA THR A 131 27.43 -1.45 -8.45
C THR A 131 25.97 -1.76 -8.78
N PRO A 132 25.34 -2.70 -8.04
CA PRO A 132 23.93 -2.99 -8.22
C PRO A 132 23.06 -1.75 -7.96
N PHE A 133 22.10 -1.53 -8.86
CA PHE A 133 21.09 -0.47 -8.73
C PHE A 133 19.72 -1.06 -9.05
N PHE A 134 19.24 -1.92 -8.16
CA PHE A 134 18.02 -2.68 -8.37
C PHE A 134 16.77 -1.82 -8.10
N LYS A 135 15.75 -1.98 -8.96
CA LYS A 135 14.43 -1.39 -8.75
C LYS A 135 13.46 -2.47 -8.32
N GLU A 136 13.05 -2.42 -7.06
CA GLU A 136 12.04 -3.33 -6.52
C GLU A 136 10.64 -2.88 -6.94
N ARG A 137 9.77 -3.86 -7.14
CA ARG A 137 8.33 -3.69 -7.35
C ARG A 137 7.57 -4.45 -6.28
N VAL A 138 6.34 -4.03 -6.03
CA VAL A 138 5.47 -4.66 -5.04
C VAL A 138 4.11 -5.02 -5.64
N HIS A 139 3.45 -5.98 -5.03
CA HIS A 139 2.07 -6.33 -5.29
C HIS A 139 1.24 -5.93 -4.07
N PHE A 140 0.08 -5.36 -4.32
CA PHE A 140 -0.92 -5.10 -3.30
C PHE A 140 -2.12 -6.00 -3.49
N GLU A 141 -2.68 -6.49 -2.40
CA GLU A 141 -3.93 -7.25 -2.37
C GLU A 141 -4.82 -6.67 -1.26
N VAL A 142 -6.06 -6.32 -1.58
CA VAL A 142 -7.04 -5.80 -0.62
C VAL A 142 -8.28 -6.68 -0.60
N ILE A 143 -8.84 -6.86 0.60
CA ILE A 143 -10.12 -7.51 0.84
C ILE A 143 -10.91 -6.57 1.76
N VAL A 144 -12.13 -6.26 1.38
CA VAL A 144 -13.10 -5.49 2.17
C VAL A 144 -14.34 -6.33 2.47
N LYS A 145 -14.95 -6.08 3.62
CA LYS A 145 -16.19 -6.73 4.04
C LYS A 145 -17.15 -5.73 4.68
#